data_e095638b72cc653a53e2c16bd7e59f18
#
_entry.id   e095638b72cc653a53e2c16bd7e59f18
#
_cell.length_a   1.000
_cell.length_b   1.000
_cell.length_c   1.000
_cell.angle_alpha   90.00
_cell.angle_beta   90.00
_cell.angle_gamma   90.00
#
_symmetry.space_group_name_H-M   'P 1'
#
loop_
_entity.id
_entity.type
_entity.pdbx_description
1 polymer ?
#
loop_
_entity_poly.entity_id
_entity_poly.type
_entity_poly.pdbx_seq_one_letter_code
_entity_poly.pdbx_strand_id
1 'polypeptide(L)'
;MATSFGLFAVAPVALMLCMHFILPKEITWSRSPEAYVHRYAEAIDPEDQIYSTNYLAPAVCWVLKRSDIGILQRGGELQNGLNYPDAKNRQIQISELAKQIDDRTRTRGIILMITDRDYSRYRKYLPEATRTEGADGFVFLKYVSSLETSRKL
;
A
#
# COMPACT_ATOMS: atom_id res chain seq x y z
N MET A 1 23.63 -48.67 -4.55
CA MET A 1 22.86 -47.81 -3.60
C MET A 1 23.31 -46.32 -3.58
N ALA A 2 24.56 -45.99 -3.82
CA ALA A 2 25.04 -44.57 -3.83
C ALA A 2 24.43 -43.70 -4.94
N THR A 3 24.12 -44.27 -6.10
CA THR A 3 23.54 -43.53 -7.24
C THR A 3 22.12 -43.01 -7.02
N SER A 4 21.30 -43.74 -6.21
CA SER A 4 19.92 -43.33 -5.93
C SER A 4 19.86 -42.13 -4.96
N PHE A 5 20.80 -42.02 -4.03
CA PHE A 5 20.89 -40.88 -3.10
C PHE A 5 21.32 -39.58 -3.83
N GLY A 6 22.23 -39.72 -4.82
CA GLY A 6 22.65 -38.57 -5.63
C GLY A 6 21.50 -37.97 -6.43
N LEU A 7 20.64 -38.79 -7.01
CA LEU A 7 19.48 -38.32 -7.78
C LEU A 7 18.46 -37.56 -6.92
N PHE A 8 18.24 -38.06 -5.68
CA PHE A 8 17.34 -37.40 -4.72
C PHE A 8 17.85 -36.03 -4.23
N ALA A 9 19.18 -35.87 -4.15
CA ALA A 9 19.78 -34.60 -3.74
C ALA A 9 19.81 -33.57 -4.90
N VAL A 10 20.01 -34.01 -6.13
CA VAL A 10 20.12 -33.16 -7.31
C VAL A 10 18.77 -32.64 -7.79
N ALA A 11 17.70 -33.44 -7.67
CA ALA A 11 16.36 -33.10 -8.14
C ALA A 11 15.78 -31.80 -7.54
N PRO A 12 15.81 -31.57 -6.23
CA PRO A 12 15.32 -30.31 -5.65
C PRO A 12 16.17 -29.10 -6.04
N VAL A 13 17.50 -29.26 -6.17
CA VAL A 13 18.39 -28.18 -6.61
C VAL A 13 18.12 -27.81 -8.06
N ALA A 14 17.95 -28.81 -8.95
CA ALA A 14 17.59 -28.57 -10.34
C ALA A 14 16.20 -27.90 -10.46
N LEU A 15 15.24 -28.35 -9.65
CA LEU A 15 13.90 -27.73 -9.60
C LEU A 15 13.97 -26.28 -9.14
N MET A 16 14.73 -25.96 -8.09
CA MET A 16 14.92 -24.58 -7.62
C MET A 16 15.58 -23.68 -8.68
N LEU A 17 16.60 -24.20 -9.37
CA LEU A 17 17.23 -23.49 -10.48
C LEU A 17 16.25 -23.26 -11.63
N CYS A 18 15.48 -24.28 -12.03
CA CYS A 18 14.45 -24.14 -13.07
C CYS A 18 13.40 -23.10 -12.67
N MET A 19 12.92 -23.14 -11.42
CA MET A 19 11.94 -22.16 -10.92
C MET A 19 12.49 -20.72 -10.96
N HIS A 20 13.78 -20.54 -10.70
CA HIS A 20 14.42 -19.22 -10.77
C HIS A 20 14.43 -18.65 -12.20
N PHE A 21 14.55 -19.51 -13.22
CA PHE A 21 14.51 -19.10 -14.62
C PHE A 21 13.11 -19.03 -15.21
N ILE A 22 12.16 -19.80 -14.66
CA ILE A 22 10.77 -19.88 -15.16
C ILE A 22 9.90 -18.77 -14.57
N LEU A 23 10.23 -18.26 -13.34
CA LEU A 23 9.52 -17.12 -12.78
C LEU A 23 9.84 -15.88 -13.63
N PRO A 24 8.90 -15.40 -14.47
CA PRO A 24 9.15 -14.22 -15.28
C PRO A 24 9.49 -13.05 -14.36
N LYS A 25 10.57 -12.34 -14.66
CA LYS A 25 10.93 -11.10 -13.95
C LYS A 25 9.75 -10.12 -13.90
N GLU A 26 8.90 -10.16 -14.89
CA GLU A 26 7.66 -9.39 -14.99
C GLU A 26 6.65 -9.68 -13.87
N ILE A 27 6.57 -10.93 -13.38
CA ILE A 27 5.66 -11.26 -12.26
C ILE A 27 6.17 -10.68 -10.93
N THR A 28 7.49 -10.64 -10.75
CA THR A 28 8.09 -10.10 -9.53
C THR A 28 8.17 -8.57 -9.55
N TRP A 29 8.39 -7.95 -10.69
CA TRP A 29 8.55 -6.51 -10.82
C TRP A 29 7.23 -5.76 -11.02
N SER A 30 6.32 -6.28 -11.85
CA SER A 30 5.03 -5.63 -12.12
C SER A 30 4.08 -5.60 -10.91
N ARG A 31 4.36 -6.40 -9.88
CA ARG A 31 3.59 -6.44 -8.64
C ARG A 31 4.39 -6.03 -7.40
N SER A 32 5.52 -5.37 -7.60
CA SER A 32 6.31 -4.88 -6.47
C SER A 32 5.65 -3.64 -5.85
N PRO A 33 5.13 -3.72 -4.62
CA PRO A 33 4.57 -2.56 -3.94
C PRO A 33 5.57 -1.41 -3.83
N GLU A 34 6.85 -1.73 -3.71
CA GLU A 34 7.93 -0.76 -3.57
C GLU A 34 8.07 0.11 -4.83
N ALA A 35 8.12 -0.51 -6.02
CA ALA A 35 8.22 0.21 -7.28
C ALA A 35 7.02 1.15 -7.51
N TYR A 36 5.83 0.69 -7.11
CA TYR A 36 4.62 1.50 -7.14
C TYR A 36 4.73 2.71 -6.21
N VAL A 37 5.14 2.53 -4.95
CA VAL A 37 5.26 3.64 -3.99
C VAL A 37 6.31 4.64 -4.44
N HIS A 38 7.46 4.20 -4.98
CA HIS A 38 8.49 5.08 -5.52
C HIS A 38 7.95 5.99 -6.65
N ARG A 39 7.09 5.47 -7.51
CA ARG A 39 6.48 6.24 -8.62
C ARG A 39 5.71 7.46 -8.13
N TYR A 40 5.05 7.35 -6.97
CA TYR A 40 4.21 8.40 -6.42
C TYR A 40 4.85 9.18 -5.27
N ALA A 41 6.06 8.82 -4.86
CA ALA A 41 6.74 9.45 -3.71
C ALA A 41 6.86 10.98 -3.86
N GLU A 42 7.17 11.48 -5.06
CA GLU A 42 7.30 12.91 -5.34
C GLU A 42 5.96 13.67 -5.32
N ALA A 43 4.84 12.96 -5.46
CA ALA A 43 3.50 13.55 -5.43
C ALA A 43 2.93 13.69 -4.01
N ILE A 44 3.66 13.20 -3.01
CA ILE A 44 3.25 13.15 -1.60
C ILE A 44 3.97 14.27 -0.86
N ASP A 45 3.20 15.17 -0.27
CA ASP A 45 3.76 16.21 0.57
C ASP A 45 4.13 15.63 1.96
N PRO A 46 5.20 16.13 2.62
CA PRO A 46 5.59 15.65 3.95
C PRO A 46 4.48 15.77 5.00
N GLU A 47 3.60 16.76 4.85
CA GLU A 47 2.48 17.01 5.76
C GLU A 47 1.23 16.17 5.45
N ASP A 48 1.18 15.51 4.30
CA ASP A 48 0.05 14.66 3.91
C ASP A 48 -0.11 13.49 4.89
N GLN A 49 -1.37 13.22 5.26
CA GLN A 49 -1.73 12.05 6.04
C GLN A 49 -1.90 10.86 5.10
N ILE A 50 -1.14 9.79 5.34
CA ILE A 50 -1.10 8.64 4.45
C ILE A 50 -1.84 7.48 5.07
N TYR A 51 -2.75 6.89 4.31
CA TYR A 51 -3.44 5.65 4.64
C TYR A 51 -3.13 4.57 3.60
N SER A 52 -3.02 3.34 4.07
CA SER A 52 -2.74 2.20 3.21
C SER A 52 -3.42 0.94 3.72
N THR A 53 -3.58 -0.05 2.86
CA THR A 53 -3.96 -1.39 3.30
C THR A 53 -2.76 -2.09 3.95
N ASN A 54 -3.03 -3.09 4.80
CA ASN A 54 -2.00 -3.87 5.49
C ASN A 54 -0.94 -4.46 4.54
N TYR A 55 -1.33 -4.80 3.31
CA TYR A 55 -0.42 -5.36 2.30
C TYR A 55 0.60 -4.34 1.80
N LEU A 56 0.18 -3.09 1.58
CA LEU A 56 1.04 -2.01 1.06
C LEU A 56 1.80 -1.26 2.15
N ALA A 57 1.27 -1.22 3.37
CA ALA A 57 1.82 -0.39 4.44
C ALA A 57 3.32 -0.60 4.70
N PRO A 58 3.86 -1.83 4.72
CA PRO A 58 5.30 -2.02 4.91
C PRO A 58 6.14 -1.36 3.82
N ALA A 59 5.72 -1.46 2.55
CA ALA A 59 6.42 -0.82 1.45
C ALA A 59 6.32 0.71 1.53
N VAL A 60 5.15 1.24 1.88
CA VAL A 60 4.93 2.69 2.07
C VAL A 60 5.83 3.23 3.19
N CYS A 61 5.86 2.56 4.35
CA CYS A 61 6.75 2.94 5.46
C CYS A 61 8.22 2.92 5.05
N TRP A 62 8.63 1.86 4.33
CA TRP A 62 10.01 1.68 3.92
C TRP A 62 10.48 2.73 2.90
N VAL A 63 9.70 2.95 1.86
CA VAL A 63 10.06 3.87 0.76
C VAL A 63 10.02 5.32 1.24
N LEU A 64 8.95 5.71 1.92
CA LEU A 64 8.77 7.10 2.37
C LEU A 64 9.53 7.43 3.66
N LYS A 65 10.16 6.42 4.29
CA LYS A 65 10.85 6.56 5.60
C LYS A 65 9.94 7.16 6.68
N ARG A 66 8.66 6.79 6.66
CA ARG A 66 7.64 7.28 7.59
C ARG A 66 7.08 6.13 8.42
N SER A 67 6.80 6.40 9.68
CA SER A 67 6.20 5.45 10.61
C SER A 67 4.76 5.79 11.02
N ASP A 68 4.23 6.91 10.54
CA ASP A 68 2.91 7.47 10.89
C ASP A 68 1.80 7.07 9.89
N ILE A 69 2.01 6.00 9.14
CA ILE A 69 1.07 5.50 8.14
C ILE A 69 -0.15 4.89 8.83
N GLY A 70 -1.35 5.34 8.44
CA GLY A 70 -2.61 4.75 8.89
C GLY A 70 -2.96 3.47 8.13
N ILE A 71 -3.51 2.48 8.85
CA ILE A 71 -3.93 1.20 8.28
C ILE A 71 -5.44 1.21 8.07
N LEU A 72 -5.85 1.03 6.82
CA LEU A 72 -7.26 0.98 6.46
C LEU A 72 -7.87 -0.38 6.79
N GLN A 73 -8.97 -0.39 7.53
CA GLN A 73 -9.78 -1.55 7.88
C GLN A 73 -9.04 -2.55 8.78
N ARG A 74 -8.64 -3.69 8.24
CA ARG A 74 -8.02 -4.78 9.00
C ARG A 74 -6.51 -4.71 8.96
N GLY A 75 -5.90 -4.83 10.12
CA GLY A 75 -4.43 -4.87 10.24
C GLY A 75 -3.78 -6.13 9.67
N GLY A 76 -4.55 -7.22 9.47
CA GLY A 76 -3.99 -8.49 9.00
C GLY A 76 -2.85 -8.95 9.90
N GLU A 77 -1.69 -9.21 9.34
CA GLU A 77 -0.48 -9.62 10.07
C GLU A 77 0.03 -8.51 11.01
N LEU A 78 -0.28 -7.24 10.71
CA LEU A 78 0.10 -6.10 11.54
C LEU A 78 -0.82 -5.92 12.76
N GLN A 79 -1.93 -6.69 12.87
CA GLN A 79 -2.95 -6.50 13.91
C GLN A 79 -2.36 -6.55 15.33
N ASN A 80 -1.42 -7.45 15.57
CA ASN A 80 -0.77 -7.54 16.88
C ASN A 80 -0.02 -6.25 17.24
N GLY A 81 0.68 -5.65 16.27
CA GLY A 81 1.37 -4.36 16.44
C GLY A 81 0.40 -3.20 16.66
N LEU A 82 -0.76 -3.22 16.00
CA LEU A 82 -1.80 -2.18 16.14
C LEU A 82 -2.52 -2.20 17.49
N ASN A 83 -2.39 -3.27 18.27
CA ASN A 83 -2.97 -3.36 19.62
C ASN A 83 -2.12 -2.66 20.69
N TYR A 84 -0.88 -2.26 20.38
CA TYR A 84 -0.06 -1.50 21.31
C TYR A 84 -0.58 -0.07 21.50
N PRO A 85 -0.39 0.54 22.68
CA PRO A 85 -0.92 1.86 23.00
C PRO A 85 -0.48 2.96 22.04
N ASP A 86 0.74 2.91 21.54
CA ASP A 86 1.35 3.86 20.61
C ASP A 86 0.84 3.72 19.16
N ALA A 87 0.24 2.57 18.83
CA ALA A 87 -0.32 2.29 17.53
C ALA A 87 -1.86 2.35 17.47
N LYS A 88 -2.52 2.56 18.60
CA LYS A 88 -3.98 2.45 18.75
C LYS A 88 -4.79 3.34 17.78
N ASN A 89 -4.24 4.48 17.38
CA ASN A 89 -4.90 5.44 16.49
C ASN A 89 -4.50 5.27 15.02
N ARG A 90 -3.73 4.24 14.68
CA ARG A 90 -3.26 4.00 13.30
C ARG A 90 -4.23 3.20 12.46
N GLN A 91 -5.21 2.55 13.07
CA GLN A 91 -6.22 1.78 12.35
C GLN A 91 -7.49 2.62 12.16
N ILE A 92 -7.96 2.72 10.92
CA ILE A 92 -9.16 3.49 10.59
C ILE A 92 -10.14 2.66 9.78
N GLN A 93 -11.42 2.86 10.03
CA GLN A 93 -12.50 2.28 9.23
C GLN A 93 -12.77 3.15 7.99
N ILE A 94 -13.26 2.53 6.89
CA ILE A 94 -13.55 3.27 5.65
C ILE A 94 -14.55 4.39 5.85
N SER A 95 -15.57 4.19 6.70
CA SER A 95 -16.59 5.19 7.02
C SER A 95 -16.02 6.38 7.79
N GLU A 96 -15.03 6.15 8.61
CA GLU A 96 -14.34 7.20 9.37
C GLU A 96 -13.38 7.97 8.45
N LEU A 97 -12.62 7.26 7.61
CA LEU A 97 -11.77 7.87 6.60
C LEU A 97 -12.59 8.76 5.66
N ALA A 98 -13.77 8.31 5.19
CA ALA A 98 -14.64 9.10 4.35
C ALA A 98 -15.07 10.40 5.04
N LYS A 99 -15.43 10.35 6.34
CA LYS A 99 -15.75 11.55 7.12
C LYS A 99 -14.56 12.51 7.24
N GLN A 100 -13.36 11.97 7.44
CA GLN A 100 -12.13 12.79 7.49
C GLN A 100 -11.84 13.46 6.13
N ILE A 101 -12.12 12.76 5.02
CA ILE A 101 -11.95 13.33 3.68
C ILE A 101 -12.97 14.45 3.43
N ASP A 102 -14.21 14.29 3.86
CA ASP A 102 -15.29 15.28 3.69
C ASP A 102 -15.17 16.47 4.63
N ASP A 103 -14.32 16.40 5.65
CA ASP A 103 -14.11 17.50 6.60
C ASP A 103 -13.43 18.69 5.90
N ARG A 104 -14.21 19.75 5.68
CA ARG A 104 -13.76 21.00 5.05
C ARG A 104 -12.81 21.82 5.92
N THR A 105 -12.69 21.51 7.20
CA THR A 105 -11.75 22.19 8.12
C THR A 105 -10.35 21.59 8.06
N ARG A 106 -10.20 20.50 7.33
CA ARG A 106 -8.95 19.77 7.18
C ARG A 106 -7.87 20.64 6.55
N THR A 107 -6.74 20.74 7.24
CA THR A 107 -5.57 21.53 6.81
C THR A 107 -4.55 20.69 6.04
N ARG A 108 -4.57 19.34 6.18
CA ARG A 108 -3.63 18.40 5.57
C ARG A 108 -4.29 17.66 4.41
N GLY A 109 -3.52 17.36 3.38
CA GLY A 109 -3.94 16.44 2.35
C GLY A 109 -4.07 15.01 2.90
N ILE A 110 -4.87 14.18 2.24
CA ILE A 110 -4.98 12.76 2.52
C ILE A 110 -4.55 11.98 1.28
N ILE A 111 -3.64 11.04 1.49
CA ILE A 111 -3.20 10.09 0.47
C ILE A 111 -3.73 8.71 0.87
N LEU A 112 -4.33 8.02 -0.09
CA LEU A 112 -4.76 6.64 0.08
C LEU A 112 -4.11 5.77 -0.97
N MET A 113 -3.32 4.78 -0.52
CA MET A 113 -2.68 3.78 -1.36
C MET A 113 -3.26 2.41 -1.07
N ILE A 114 -3.95 1.82 -2.04
CA ILE A 114 -4.67 0.56 -1.86
C ILE A 114 -4.51 -0.34 -3.08
N THR A 115 -4.89 -1.62 -2.96
CA THR A 115 -4.95 -2.52 -4.10
C THR A 115 -6.17 -2.21 -4.98
N ASP A 116 -6.12 -2.55 -6.27
CA ASP A 116 -7.28 -2.46 -7.18
C ASP A 116 -8.50 -3.19 -6.64
N ARG A 117 -8.27 -4.34 -5.99
CA ARG A 117 -9.32 -5.13 -5.37
C ARG A 117 -10.02 -4.36 -4.24
N ASP A 118 -9.23 -3.72 -3.38
CA ASP A 118 -9.77 -2.95 -2.26
C ASP A 118 -10.42 -1.66 -2.77
N TYR A 119 -9.84 -1.01 -3.76
CA TYR A 119 -10.46 0.14 -4.42
C TYR A 119 -11.83 -0.21 -4.98
N SER A 120 -11.96 -1.30 -5.73
CA SER A 120 -13.24 -1.74 -6.29
C SER A 120 -14.30 -2.00 -5.21
N ARG A 121 -13.87 -2.45 -4.02
CA ARG A 121 -14.75 -2.68 -2.87
C ARG A 121 -15.15 -1.41 -2.16
N TYR A 122 -14.23 -0.44 -2.02
CA TYR A 122 -14.42 0.72 -1.16
C TYR A 122 -14.80 2.00 -1.90
N ARG A 123 -14.60 2.10 -3.21
CA ARG A 123 -14.85 3.32 -4.01
C ARG A 123 -16.24 3.92 -3.82
N LYS A 124 -17.26 3.09 -3.55
CA LYS A 124 -18.63 3.54 -3.33
C LYS A 124 -18.84 4.27 -2.00
N TYR A 125 -17.89 4.14 -1.08
CA TYR A 125 -17.93 4.81 0.23
C TYR A 125 -16.97 5.99 0.30
N LEU A 126 -16.10 6.16 -0.69
CA LEU A 126 -15.11 7.22 -0.72
C LEU A 126 -15.65 8.39 -1.54
N PRO A 127 -15.41 9.63 -1.10
CA PRO A 127 -15.64 10.82 -1.91
C PRO A 127 -14.79 10.78 -3.20
N GLU A 128 -15.11 11.66 -4.15
CA GLU A 128 -14.33 11.82 -5.35
C GLU A 128 -12.94 12.38 -5.01
N ALA A 129 -11.90 11.68 -5.45
CA ALA A 129 -10.53 12.11 -5.20
C ALA A 129 -10.11 13.20 -6.20
N THR A 130 -9.27 14.12 -5.75
CA THR A 130 -8.69 15.16 -6.62
C THR A 130 -7.79 14.55 -7.69
N ARG A 131 -7.11 13.45 -7.37
CA ARG A 131 -6.28 12.68 -8.28
C ARG A 131 -6.48 11.20 -8.00
N THR A 132 -6.75 10.43 -9.04
CA THR A 132 -6.88 8.97 -8.98
C THR A 132 -6.03 8.37 -10.09
N GLU A 133 -5.06 7.54 -9.73
CA GLU A 133 -4.21 6.85 -10.69
C GLU A 133 -4.04 5.39 -10.30
N GLY A 134 -4.22 4.49 -11.27
CA GLY A 134 -4.01 3.05 -11.11
C GLY A 134 -2.76 2.60 -11.85
N ALA A 135 -1.94 1.77 -11.22
CA ALA A 135 -0.80 1.12 -11.85
C ALA A 135 -0.43 -0.18 -11.10
N ASP A 136 -0.05 -1.20 -11.86
CA ASP A 136 0.54 -2.43 -11.34
C ASP A 136 -0.33 -3.18 -10.31
N GLY A 137 -1.66 -3.05 -10.40
CA GLY A 137 -2.61 -3.66 -9.45
C GLY A 137 -2.85 -2.85 -8.17
N PHE A 138 -2.43 -1.58 -8.16
CA PHE A 138 -2.60 -0.66 -7.04
C PHE A 138 -3.23 0.66 -7.51
N VAL A 139 -3.87 1.37 -6.58
CA VAL A 139 -4.51 2.67 -6.83
C VAL A 139 -4.00 3.70 -5.84
N PHE A 140 -3.57 4.83 -6.39
CA PHE A 140 -3.21 6.04 -5.66
C PHE A 140 -4.35 7.04 -5.73
N LEU A 141 -4.79 7.52 -4.57
CA LEU A 141 -5.81 8.57 -4.47
C LEU A 141 -5.24 9.71 -3.62
N LYS A 142 -5.34 10.94 -4.15
CA LYS A 142 -4.98 12.15 -3.41
C LYS A 142 -6.21 13.02 -3.21
N TYR A 143 -6.41 13.45 -1.97
CA TYR A 143 -7.44 14.39 -1.55
C TYR A 143 -6.73 15.62 -0.99
N VAL A 144 -6.74 16.70 -1.73
CA VAL A 144 -6.10 17.96 -1.32
C VAL A 144 -6.84 18.62 -0.16
N SER A 145 -6.11 19.37 0.66
CA SER A 145 -6.72 20.15 1.75
C SER A 145 -7.59 21.29 1.22
N SER A 146 -8.51 21.77 2.04
CA SER A 146 -9.32 22.95 1.71
C SER A 146 -8.47 24.19 1.46
N LEU A 147 -7.33 24.31 2.12
CA LEU A 147 -6.40 25.43 1.97
C LEU A 147 -5.69 25.44 0.60
N GLU A 148 -5.36 24.26 0.06
CA GLU A 148 -4.75 24.18 -1.28
C GLU A 148 -5.75 24.51 -2.38
N THR A 149 -7.00 24.13 -2.21
CA THR A 149 -8.08 24.45 -3.16
C THR A 149 -8.27 25.97 -3.28
N SER A 150 -8.17 26.69 -2.16
CA SER A 150 -8.32 28.15 -2.13
C SER A 150 -7.13 28.93 -2.71
N ARG A 151 -5.96 28.31 -2.84
CA ARG A 151 -4.77 28.94 -3.45
C ARG A 151 -4.70 28.84 -4.98
N LYS A 152 -5.50 27.96 -5.55
CA LYS A 152 -5.54 27.70 -7.02
C LYS A 152 -6.69 28.42 -7.74
N LEU A 153 -7.53 29.15 -7.00
CA LEU A 153 -8.56 30.07 -7.49
C LEU A 153 -8.09 31.52 -7.39
#